data_886cd925798a5ece8bf487099504ab48
#
_entry.id   886cd925798a5ece8bf487099504ab48
#
_cell.length_a   1.000
_cell.length_b   1.000
_cell.length_c   1.000
_cell.angle_alpha   90.00
_cell.angle_beta   90.00
_cell.angle_gamma   90.00
#
_symmetry.space_group_name_H-M   'P 1'
#
loop_
_entity.id
_entity.type
_entity.pdbx_description
1 polymer ?
#
loop_
_entity_poly.entity_id
_entity_poly.type
_entity_poly.pdbx_seq_one_letter_code
_entity_poly.pdbx_strand_id
1 'polypeptide(L)' 'MAKAVLITGGNRGDVRALLRRAAGLIGERIGRIVRSSACYESAPWGFRAEQSFWNQVLEVETPLHPEELLEAVL' A
#
# COMPACT_ATOMS: atom_id res chain seq x y z
N MET A 1 10.01 -18.26 1.50
CA MET A 1 9.14 -17.14 1.24
C MET A 1 9.94 -15.93 0.78
N ALA A 2 9.39 -15.18 -0.15
CA ALA A 2 10.02 -13.97 -0.64
C ALA A 2 9.55 -12.76 0.17
N LYS A 3 10.37 -11.71 0.19
CA LYS A 3 9.97 -10.41 0.74
C LYS A 3 9.62 -9.47 -0.41
N ALA A 4 8.56 -8.72 -0.23
CA ALA A 4 8.14 -7.70 -1.18
C ALA A 4 7.90 -6.39 -0.44
N VAL A 5 8.15 -5.29 -1.13
CA VAL A 5 7.85 -3.96 -0.61
C VAL A 5 6.71 -3.39 -1.46
N LEU A 6 5.63 -3.05 -0.81
CA LEU A 6 4.45 -2.48 -1.44
C LEU A 6 4.26 -1.05 -0.96
N ILE A 7 3.88 -0.19 -1.87
CA ILE A 7 3.54 1.19 -1.53
C ILE A 7 2.06 1.38 -1.86
N THR A 8 1.29 1.76 -0.87
CA THR A 8 -0.13 2.07 -1.04
C THR A 8 -0.31 3.57 -0.96
N GLY A 9 -1.29 4.09 -1.68
CA GLY A 9 -1.51 5.53 -1.68
C GLY A 9 -2.89 5.94 -2.17
N GLY A 10 -3.30 7.14 -1.82
CA GLY A 10 -4.56 7.71 -2.26
C GLY A 10 -4.66 9.18 -1.86
N ASN A 11 -5.65 9.86 -2.43
CA ASN A 11 -5.87 11.29 -2.15
C ASN A 11 -7.35 11.68 -2.09
N ARG A 12 -8.26 10.71 -2.00
CA ARG A 12 -9.70 10.98 -1.95
C ARG A 12 -10.33 10.37 -0.71
N GLY A 13 -11.20 11.15 -0.08
CA GLY A 13 -11.95 10.70 1.07
C GLY A 13 -11.07 10.49 2.30
N ASP A 14 -11.48 9.56 3.14
CA ASP A 14 -10.71 9.18 4.32
C ASP A 14 -9.60 8.20 3.92
N VAL A 15 -8.49 8.75 3.46
CA VAL A 15 -7.38 7.98 2.93
C VAL A 15 -6.75 7.09 3.99
N ARG A 16 -6.68 7.54 5.23
CA ARG A 16 -6.11 6.73 6.32
C ARG A 16 -6.91 5.44 6.54
N ALA A 17 -8.24 5.54 6.50
CA ALA A 17 -9.09 4.37 6.60
C ALA A 17 -8.92 3.44 5.39
N LEU A 18 -8.79 4.00 4.20
CA LEU A 18 -8.55 3.23 2.99
C LEU A 18 -7.21 2.50 3.03
N LEU A 19 -6.14 3.16 3.48
CA LEU A 19 -4.83 2.54 3.61
C LEU A 19 -4.83 1.42 4.66
N ARG A 20 -5.55 1.62 5.76
CA ARG A 20 -5.71 0.60 6.79
C ARG A 20 -6.44 -0.62 6.24
N ARG A 21 -7.50 -0.40 5.47
CA ARG A 21 -8.24 -1.49 4.81
C ARG A 21 -7.36 -2.22 3.80
N ALA A 22 -6.58 -1.48 3.01
CA ALA A 22 -5.66 -2.07 2.06
C ALA A 22 -4.63 -2.96 2.76
N ALA A 23 -4.07 -2.51 3.88
CA ALA A 23 -3.14 -3.31 4.67
C ALA A 23 -3.79 -4.60 5.19
N GLY A 24 -5.03 -4.52 5.64
CA GLY A 24 -5.78 -5.70 6.07
C GLY A 24 -5.98 -6.72 4.95
N LEU A 25 -6.33 -6.27 3.76
CA LEU A 25 -6.50 -7.14 2.60
C LEU A 25 -5.17 -7.74 2.15
N ILE A 26 -4.10 -6.98 2.20
CA ILE A 26 -2.76 -7.48 1.89
C ILE A 26 -2.37 -8.58 2.87
N GLY A 27 -2.62 -8.37 4.16
CA GLY A 27 -2.36 -9.38 5.19
C GLY A 27 -3.14 -10.66 4.99
N GLU A 28 -4.38 -10.58 4.50
CA GLU A 28 -5.22 -11.75 4.27
C GLU A 28 -4.88 -12.50 2.98
N ARG A 29 -4.55 -11.78 1.90
CA ARG A 29 -4.51 -12.36 0.55
C ARG A 29 -3.12 -12.52 -0.04
N ILE A 30 -2.16 -11.76 0.43
CA ILE A 30 -0.83 -11.72 -0.17
C ILE A 30 0.22 -12.35 0.74
N GLY A 31 0.26 -11.96 1.99
CA GLY A 31 1.23 -12.49 2.92
C GLY A 31 1.27 -11.69 4.21
N ARG A 32 2.22 -12.05 5.07
CA ARG A 32 2.35 -11.41 6.38
C ARG A 32 3.07 -10.08 6.27
N ILE A 33 2.46 -9.02 6.78
CA ILE A 33 3.11 -7.72 6.89
C ILE A 33 4.10 -7.78 8.06
N VAL A 34 5.39 -7.66 7.75
CA VAL A 34 6.45 -7.73 8.76
C VAL A 34 6.88 -6.35 9.23
N ARG A 35 6.70 -5.33 8.39
CA ARG A 35 6.97 -3.93 8.72
C ARG A 35 6.01 -3.02 7.99
N SER A 36 5.64 -1.92 8.63
CA SER A 36 4.87 -0.87 7.98
C SER A 36 5.39 0.49 8.40
N SER A 37 5.45 1.42 7.46
CA SER A 37 5.74 2.81 7.78
C SER A 37 4.51 3.48 8.38
N ALA A 38 4.69 4.64 8.99
CA ALA A 38 3.56 5.53 9.25
C ALA A 38 2.99 6.00 7.90
N CYS A 39 1.72 6.42 7.89
CA CYS A 39 1.16 7.08 6.72
C CYS A 39 1.82 8.45 6.61
N TYR A 40 2.31 8.78 5.42
CA TYR A 40 2.96 10.07 5.19
C TYR A 40 2.32 10.79 4.02
N GLU A 41 2.33 12.10 4.11
CA GLU A 41 1.73 12.98 3.13
C GLU A 41 2.77 13.41 2.08
N SER A 42 2.36 13.44 0.83
CA SER A 42 3.18 14.00 -0.25
C SER A 42 2.36 14.99 -1.05
N ALA A 43 3.01 16.07 -1.51
CA ALA A 43 2.36 17.07 -2.33
C ALA A 43 2.08 16.52 -3.73
N PRO A 44 0.98 16.97 -4.38
CA PRO A 44 0.72 16.58 -5.76
C PRO A 44 1.79 17.14 -6.71
N TRP A 45 2.18 16.33 -7.67
CA TRP A 45 3.23 16.66 -8.63
C TRP A 45 2.67 17.39 -9.84
N GLY A 46 3.15 18.64 -10.08
CA GLY A 46 2.99 19.34 -11.35
C GLY A 46 1.56 19.55 -11.82
N PHE A 47 0.55 19.29 -11.01
CA PHE A 47 -0.84 19.51 -11.33
C PHE A 47 -1.60 19.95 -10.08
N ARG A 48 -2.75 20.55 -10.31
CA ARG A 48 -3.60 21.01 -9.21
C ARG A 48 -4.40 19.84 -8.67
N ALA A 49 -4.13 19.46 -7.43
CA ALA A 49 -4.99 18.57 -6.68
C ALA A 49 -5.41 19.30 -5.41
N GLU A 50 -6.67 19.18 -5.06
CA GLU A 50 -7.20 19.81 -3.84
C GLU A 50 -6.70 19.15 -2.58
N GLN A 51 -6.31 17.87 -2.68
CA GLN A 51 -5.86 17.08 -1.55
C GLN A 51 -4.48 16.51 -1.81
N SER A 52 -3.67 16.49 -0.76
CA SER A 52 -2.38 15.81 -0.79
C SER A 52 -2.56 14.31 -0.89
N PHE A 53 -1.56 13.64 -1.43
CA PHE A 53 -1.50 12.19 -1.40
C PHE A 53 -1.02 11.69 -0.04
N TRP A 54 -1.61 10.63 0.43
CA TRP A 54 -1.15 9.90 1.60
C TRP A 54 -0.67 8.54 1.15
N ASN A 55 0.47 8.13 1.69
CA ASN A 55 1.13 6.89 1.27
C ASN A 55 1.58 6.10 2.49
N GLN A 56 1.73 4.81 2.29
CA GLN A 56 2.29 3.91 3.30
C GLN A 56 3.13 2.85 2.61
N VAL A 57 4.29 2.56 3.19
CA VAL A 57 5.17 1.49 2.71
C VAL A 57 4.95 0.25 3.59
N LEU A 58 4.75 -0.89 2.95
CA LEU A 58 4.55 -2.16 3.62
C LEU A 58 5.61 -3.16 3.16
N GLU A 59 6.30 -3.78 4.10
CA GLU A 59 7.20 -4.90 3.82
C GLU A 59 6.46 -6.19 4.16
N VAL A 60 6.36 -7.09 3.20
CA VAL A 60 5.50 -8.28 3.28
C VAL A 60 6.32 -9.53 3.00
N GLU A 61 6.16 -10.56 3.80
CA GLU A 61 6.62 -11.91 3.47
C GLU A 61 5.48 -12.64 2.77
N THR A 62 5.74 -13.16 1.59
CA THR A 62 4.70 -13.79 0.77
C THR A 62 5.20 -15.08 0.14
N PRO A 63 4.35 -16.14 0.07
CA PRO A 63 4.65 -17.33 -0.69
C PRO A 63 4.42 -17.14 -2.20
N LEU A 64 3.84 -16.02 -2.61
CA LEU A 64 3.53 -15.78 -4.01
C LEU A 64 4.78 -15.46 -4.81
N HIS A 65 4.82 -15.96 -6.04
CA HIS A 65 5.82 -15.55 -7.02
C HIS A 65 5.50 -14.15 -7.53
N PRO A 66 6.48 -13.42 -8.09
CA PRO A 66 6.26 -12.03 -8.53
C PRO A 66 5.05 -11.84 -9.45
N GLU A 67 4.81 -12.79 -10.35
CA GLU A 67 3.67 -12.72 -11.27
C GLU A 67 2.34 -12.86 -10.53
N GLU A 68 2.27 -13.79 -9.59
CA GLU A 68 1.08 -13.98 -8.75
C GLU A 68 0.84 -12.77 -7.85
N LEU A 69 1.91 -12.18 -7.32
CA LEU A 69 1.81 -11.00 -6.49
C LEU A 69 1.24 -9.82 -7.29
N LEU A 70 1.70 -9.63 -8.51
CA LEU A 70 1.20 -8.58 -9.37
C LEU A 70 -0.29 -8.75 -9.66
N GLU A 71 -0.73 -9.96 -9.95
CA GLU A 71 -2.16 -10.25 -10.16
C GLU A 71 -2.99 -10.00 -8.91
N ALA A 72 -2.46 -10.32 -7.73
CA ALA A 72 -3.19 -10.16 -6.49
C ALA A 72 -3.40 -8.68 -6.09
N VAL A 73 -2.51 -7.78 -6.54
CA VAL A 73 -2.62 -6.35 -6.20
C VAL A 73 -3.32 -5.52 -7.28
N LEU A 74 -3.52 -6.05 -8.44
CA LEU A 74 -4.29 -5.42 -9.51
C LEU A 74 -5.77 -5.79 -9.36
#